data_38fdd7d8b495cb74c9d68d4b00f745b9
#
_entry.id   38fdd7d8b495cb74c9d68d4b00f745b9
#
_cell.length_a   1.000
_cell.length_b   1.000
_cell.length_c   1.000
_cell.angle_alpha   90.00
_cell.angle_beta   90.00
_cell.angle_gamma   90.00
#
_symmetry.space_group_name_H-M   'P 1'
#
loop_
_entity.id
_entity.type
_entity.pdbx_description
1 polymer ?
#
loop_
_entity_poly.entity_id
_entity_poly.type
_entity_poly.pdbx_seq_one_letter_code
_entity_poly.pdbx_strand_id
1 'polypeptide(L)'
;MLSIELGTDSLFNETFKLCKDNHDRVLIYTLAAYRNPDKSLKYMDLVFSLEPESEYLELLLAREVTKLERRILPTKANWEGQRYYIETNTEQTSPIDDELFNKVSSIAKTGKVKSPYLWDFASGYIATLINKTEEAKQFYFAAKKSCPKDDLSFLRRIQVAEIVSEVKGLKSIDKKAEDEISGDIIWLHELAAEEKFNAKDALVYVMNILAKKYWKQGDNIKANLCLGLRISEKNEYWGYYDNKVQNAFGYNIRNNYHLEPIDAIYKLISSKYRYDDWYRPNSEYNKKYSRFERFLIDNYLYSPSELEYIQAKSFIAKGEFGEAVKRLSPEDSYTSYYNDMTEKLPADPFVVHIRDCHDCDYNAVSINRYSVLSFSKRMLELERLAASDTANAAQYYYLIANGLYNKSYYGNSWVASAFFRRSSPWGYYDGFNRDFYDCSQAMNYYLKAMSHAKDREFAAKCLYMASKCELNSFFNSADYAQMDNIEVLSVPLKYRTSFIKLKSNYYDTKYYQEILHECKYFYNFVSR
;
A
#
# COMPACT_ATOMS: atom_id res chain seq x y z
N MET A 1 -3.48 -38.80 -20.95
CA MET A 1 -2.32 -38.46 -20.09
C MET A 1 -2.17 -39.57 -19.04
N LEU A 2 -1.22 -40.47 -19.22
CA LEU A 2 -0.90 -41.50 -18.23
C LEU A 2 -0.24 -40.80 -17.04
N SER A 3 -0.89 -40.76 -15.89
CA SER A 3 -0.28 -40.31 -14.63
C SER A 3 0.71 -41.41 -14.18
N ILE A 4 1.95 -41.30 -14.56
CA ILE A 4 3.02 -42.12 -14.02
C ILE A 4 3.23 -41.64 -12.59
N GLU A 5 2.69 -42.38 -11.62
CA GLU A 5 2.95 -42.18 -10.20
C GLU A 5 4.34 -42.76 -9.85
N LEU A 6 5.39 -41.97 -10.00
CA LEU A 6 6.73 -42.29 -9.49
C LEU A 6 6.83 -42.06 -7.97
N GLY A 7 5.81 -42.52 -7.22
CA GLY A 7 5.65 -42.21 -5.79
C GLY A 7 6.56 -42.97 -4.83
N THR A 8 7.24 -44.01 -5.28
CA THR A 8 8.17 -44.80 -4.47
C THR A 8 9.50 -45.02 -5.19
N ASP A 9 10.58 -45.12 -4.44
CA ASP A 9 11.92 -45.44 -5.00
C ASP A 9 11.91 -46.78 -5.78
N SER A 10 11.04 -47.70 -5.46
CA SER A 10 10.86 -48.97 -6.18
C SER A 10 10.31 -48.72 -7.58
N LEU A 11 9.23 -47.95 -7.73
CA LEU A 11 8.60 -47.68 -9.01
C LEU A 11 9.52 -46.87 -9.93
N PHE A 12 10.27 -45.92 -9.34
CA PHE A 12 11.30 -45.17 -10.06
C PHE A 12 12.36 -46.10 -10.63
N ASN A 13 12.91 -47.05 -9.81
CA ASN A 13 13.94 -47.99 -10.22
C ASN A 13 13.44 -48.98 -11.28
N GLU A 14 12.20 -49.44 -11.18
CA GLU A 14 11.58 -50.30 -12.21
C GLU A 14 11.42 -49.58 -13.53
N THR A 15 10.90 -48.33 -13.52
CA THR A 15 10.75 -47.52 -14.71
C THR A 15 12.11 -47.21 -15.34
N PHE A 16 13.13 -46.92 -14.51
CA PHE A 16 14.48 -46.65 -14.96
C PHE A 16 15.15 -47.81 -15.69
N LYS A 17 14.83 -49.08 -15.30
CA LYS A 17 15.30 -50.27 -15.98
C LYS A 17 14.74 -50.44 -17.40
N LEU A 18 13.64 -49.79 -17.71
CA LEU A 18 13.00 -49.81 -19.04
C LEU A 18 13.62 -48.82 -20.02
N CYS A 19 14.50 -47.92 -19.54
CA CYS A 19 15.18 -46.95 -20.40
C CYS A 19 16.10 -47.64 -21.40
N LYS A 20 15.95 -47.33 -22.67
CA LYS A 20 16.73 -47.92 -23.78
C LYS A 20 18.03 -47.14 -24.02
N ASP A 21 18.03 -45.86 -23.78
CA ASP A 21 19.15 -44.95 -24.03
C ASP A 21 19.26 -43.84 -22.97
N ASN A 22 20.18 -42.91 -23.20
CA ASN A 22 20.37 -41.76 -22.28
C ASN A 22 19.21 -40.79 -22.35
N HIS A 23 18.55 -40.65 -23.50
CA HIS A 23 17.43 -39.76 -23.64
C HIS A 23 16.23 -40.21 -22.80
N ASP A 24 15.90 -41.48 -22.80
CA ASP A 24 14.87 -42.05 -21.90
C ASP A 24 15.20 -41.79 -20.43
N ARG A 25 16.48 -41.94 -20.03
CA ARG A 25 16.93 -41.62 -18.65
C ARG A 25 16.78 -40.17 -18.29
N VAL A 26 17.13 -39.25 -19.23
CA VAL A 26 16.97 -37.79 -19.08
C VAL A 26 15.50 -37.44 -18.86
N LEU A 27 14.58 -38.03 -19.61
CA LEU A 27 13.14 -37.82 -19.42
C LEU A 27 12.69 -38.25 -18.03
N ILE A 28 13.13 -39.46 -17.57
CA ILE A 28 12.78 -39.96 -16.22
C ILE A 28 13.34 -39.02 -15.12
N TYR A 29 14.60 -38.60 -15.22
CA TYR A 29 15.19 -37.66 -14.27
C TYR A 29 14.47 -36.31 -14.25
N THR A 30 14.06 -35.81 -15.42
CA THR A 30 13.30 -34.56 -15.53
C THR A 30 11.94 -34.69 -14.84
N LEU A 31 11.21 -35.76 -15.08
CA LEU A 31 9.94 -36.07 -14.42
C LEU A 31 10.11 -36.20 -12.90
N ALA A 32 11.18 -36.89 -12.46
CA ALA A 32 11.50 -37.05 -11.05
C ALA A 32 11.82 -35.69 -10.38
N ALA A 33 12.56 -34.81 -11.06
CA ALA A 33 12.80 -33.45 -10.59
C ALA A 33 11.50 -32.67 -10.39
N TYR A 34 10.55 -32.81 -11.32
CA TYR A 34 9.25 -32.14 -11.21
C TYR A 34 8.45 -32.60 -10.01
N ARG A 35 8.50 -33.89 -9.69
CA ARG A 35 7.75 -34.47 -8.57
C ARG A 35 8.42 -34.28 -7.20
N ASN A 36 9.74 -34.19 -7.19
CA ASN A 36 10.53 -34.01 -5.97
C ASN A 36 11.28 -32.67 -6.00
N PRO A 37 10.61 -31.56 -5.67
CA PRO A 37 11.19 -30.22 -5.71
C PRO A 37 12.51 -30.09 -4.92
N ASP A 38 12.64 -30.79 -3.82
CA ASP A 38 13.81 -30.74 -2.93
C ASP A 38 15.04 -31.47 -3.51
N LYS A 39 14.81 -32.41 -4.45
CA LYS A 39 15.87 -33.17 -5.13
C LYS A 39 16.16 -32.66 -6.55
N SER A 40 15.58 -31.56 -6.95
CA SER A 40 15.63 -31.06 -8.33
C SER A 40 17.05 -30.74 -8.80
N LEU A 41 17.89 -30.15 -7.96
CA LEU A 41 19.29 -29.84 -8.29
C LEU A 41 20.10 -31.13 -8.54
N LYS A 42 19.87 -32.19 -7.77
CA LYS A 42 20.48 -33.48 -8.01
C LYS A 42 20.11 -34.08 -9.38
N TYR A 43 18.83 -33.99 -9.72
CA TYR A 43 18.38 -34.49 -11.04
C TYR A 43 18.89 -33.64 -12.19
N MET A 44 19.05 -32.33 -12.01
CA MET A 44 19.69 -31.44 -13.00
C MET A 44 21.12 -31.89 -13.30
N ASP A 45 21.91 -32.28 -12.27
CA ASP A 45 23.25 -32.84 -12.47
C ASP A 45 23.24 -34.12 -13.30
N LEU A 46 22.32 -35.02 -12.98
CA LEU A 46 22.23 -36.28 -13.70
C LEU A 46 21.84 -36.07 -15.16
N VAL A 47 20.89 -35.17 -15.44
CA VAL A 47 20.55 -34.77 -16.80
C VAL A 47 21.77 -34.16 -17.51
N PHE A 48 22.46 -33.21 -16.87
CA PHE A 48 23.65 -32.58 -17.45
C PHE A 48 24.77 -33.58 -17.74
N SER A 49 24.96 -34.59 -16.88
CA SER A 49 26.00 -35.61 -17.07
C SER A 49 25.72 -36.52 -18.27
N LEU A 50 24.45 -36.77 -18.59
CA LEU A 50 24.04 -37.67 -19.68
C LEU A 50 23.91 -36.93 -21.01
N GLU A 51 23.26 -35.78 -21.01
CA GLU A 51 22.99 -34.95 -22.20
C GLU A 51 23.15 -33.47 -21.86
N PRO A 52 24.37 -32.92 -21.93
CA PRO A 52 24.63 -31.50 -21.59
C PRO A 52 23.84 -30.49 -22.44
N GLU A 53 23.50 -30.85 -23.67
CA GLU A 53 22.74 -29.99 -24.60
C GLU A 53 21.22 -30.25 -24.55
N SER A 54 20.74 -31.01 -23.56
CA SER A 54 19.32 -31.33 -23.43
C SER A 54 18.48 -30.07 -23.17
N GLU A 55 17.38 -29.91 -23.89
CA GLU A 55 16.40 -28.84 -23.68
C GLU A 55 15.69 -28.93 -22.31
N TYR A 56 15.66 -30.11 -21.71
CA TYR A 56 15.10 -30.33 -20.38
C TYR A 56 15.91 -29.63 -19.27
N LEU A 57 17.21 -29.35 -19.51
CA LEU A 57 18.02 -28.57 -18.58
C LEU A 57 17.53 -27.12 -18.48
N GLU A 58 17.16 -26.51 -19.60
CA GLU A 58 16.62 -25.14 -19.60
C GLU A 58 15.27 -25.08 -18.87
N LEU A 59 14.45 -26.13 -19.00
CA LEU A 59 13.19 -26.25 -18.27
C LEU A 59 13.41 -26.36 -16.75
N LEU A 60 14.38 -27.20 -16.34
CA LEU A 60 14.73 -27.33 -14.92
C LEU A 60 15.33 -26.04 -14.35
N LEU A 61 16.19 -25.36 -15.12
CA LEU A 61 16.77 -24.06 -14.78
C LEU A 61 15.68 -23.01 -14.54
N ALA A 62 14.75 -22.86 -15.48
CA ALA A 62 13.65 -21.90 -15.38
C ALA A 62 12.81 -22.16 -14.13
N ARG A 63 12.57 -23.42 -13.79
CA ARG A 63 11.84 -23.80 -12.60
C ARG A 63 12.56 -23.43 -11.31
N GLU A 64 13.85 -23.70 -11.20
CA GLU A 64 14.64 -23.39 -10.00
C GLU A 64 14.77 -21.86 -9.80
N VAL A 65 14.96 -21.11 -10.89
CA VAL A 65 14.93 -19.64 -10.85
C VAL A 65 13.57 -19.14 -10.37
N THR A 66 12.47 -19.69 -10.89
CA THR A 66 11.10 -19.30 -10.45
C THR A 66 10.85 -19.60 -8.96
N LYS A 67 11.39 -20.72 -8.43
CA LYS A 67 11.31 -21.02 -6.98
C LYS A 67 12.06 -19.97 -6.17
N LEU A 68 13.26 -19.61 -6.60
CA LEU A 68 14.06 -18.55 -5.96
C LEU A 68 13.33 -17.21 -5.98
N GLU A 69 12.80 -16.81 -7.14
CA GLU A 69 12.01 -15.58 -7.28
C GLU A 69 10.84 -15.52 -6.31
N ARG A 70 10.03 -16.59 -6.26
CA ARG A 70 8.87 -16.65 -5.36
C ARG A 70 9.23 -16.55 -3.88
N ARG A 71 10.43 -16.91 -3.52
CA ARG A 71 10.89 -16.85 -2.14
C ARG A 71 11.53 -15.51 -1.78
N ILE A 72 12.32 -14.95 -2.68
CA ILE A 72 13.06 -13.70 -2.46
C ILE A 72 12.25 -12.48 -2.87
N LEU A 73 11.63 -12.54 -4.06
CA LEU A 73 10.81 -11.43 -4.51
C LEU A 73 9.46 -11.48 -3.79
N PRO A 74 8.99 -10.36 -3.31
CA PRO A 74 7.73 -10.33 -2.60
C PRO A 74 6.61 -10.79 -3.51
N THR A 75 6.00 -11.90 -3.14
CA THR A 75 4.77 -12.34 -3.75
C THR A 75 3.72 -11.29 -3.54
N LYS A 76 3.11 -10.83 -4.63
CA LYS A 76 1.97 -9.92 -4.75
C LYS A 76 1.62 -9.27 -3.41
N ALA A 77 2.01 -8.00 -3.24
CA ALA A 77 1.72 -7.24 -2.04
C ALA A 77 0.28 -7.54 -1.57
N ASN A 78 0.14 -8.15 -0.41
CA ASN A 78 -1.11 -8.12 0.31
C ASN A 78 -1.44 -6.65 0.52
N TRP A 79 -2.71 -6.26 0.52
CA TRP A 79 -3.19 -4.89 0.72
C TRP A 79 -2.62 -4.20 1.96
N GLU A 80 -2.10 -5.00 2.90
CA GLU A 80 -1.43 -4.58 4.14
C GLU A 80 0.09 -4.39 3.98
N GLY A 81 0.66 -4.83 2.87
CA GLY A 81 2.08 -5.18 2.76
C GLY A 81 3.06 -4.05 2.46
N GLN A 82 2.66 -2.81 2.28
CA GLN A 82 3.61 -1.83 1.74
C GLN A 82 4.41 -1.05 2.79
N ARG A 83 3.89 -0.85 3.99
CA ARG A 83 4.75 -0.48 5.12
C ARG A 83 5.72 -1.60 5.43
N TYR A 84 5.21 -2.83 5.39
CA TYR A 84 5.99 -4.07 5.47
C TYR A 84 7.14 -4.10 4.46
N TYR A 85 6.96 -3.54 3.28
CA TYR A 85 7.97 -3.55 2.22
C TYR A 85 9.22 -2.73 2.57
N ILE A 86 9.07 -1.56 3.18
CA ILE A 86 10.21 -0.73 3.57
C ILE A 86 10.84 -1.25 4.87
N GLU A 87 10.04 -1.69 5.84
CA GLU A 87 10.49 -2.03 7.18
C GLU A 87 10.93 -3.50 7.38
N THR A 88 10.28 -4.47 6.72
CA THR A 88 10.40 -5.89 7.12
C THR A 88 11.05 -6.82 6.10
N ASN A 89 11.26 -6.44 4.85
CA ASN A 89 11.92 -7.30 3.89
C ASN A 89 13.46 -7.28 4.07
N THR A 90 13.93 -8.00 5.05
CA THR A 90 15.27 -8.58 4.98
C THR A 90 15.21 -9.67 3.92
N GLU A 91 15.85 -9.43 2.77
CA GLU A 91 16.12 -10.47 1.78
C GLU A 91 16.97 -11.56 2.46
N GLN A 92 16.30 -12.54 3.06
CA GLN A 92 16.99 -13.64 3.71
C GLN A 92 17.43 -14.62 2.63
N THR A 93 18.71 -14.61 2.34
CA THR A 93 19.36 -15.67 1.59
C THR A 93 19.51 -16.92 2.48
N SER A 94 19.39 -18.09 1.90
CA SER A 94 19.54 -19.36 2.58
C SER A 94 20.68 -20.15 1.95
N PRO A 95 21.28 -21.14 2.64
CA PRO A 95 22.33 -21.98 2.08
C PRO A 95 21.94 -22.68 0.76
N ILE A 96 20.66 -22.98 0.58
CA ILE A 96 20.16 -23.59 -0.66
C ILE A 96 20.26 -22.65 -1.86
N ASP A 97 20.29 -21.34 -1.64
CA ASP A 97 20.42 -20.34 -2.70
C ASP A 97 21.85 -20.28 -3.20
N ASP A 98 22.81 -20.40 -2.28
CA ASP A 98 24.22 -20.52 -2.62
C ASP A 98 24.50 -21.83 -3.36
N GLU A 99 23.84 -22.92 -2.96
CA GLU A 99 23.92 -24.20 -3.67
C GLU A 99 23.40 -24.08 -5.10
N LEU A 100 22.21 -23.46 -5.29
CA LEU A 100 21.65 -23.20 -6.61
C LEU A 100 22.59 -22.34 -7.46
N PHE A 101 23.09 -21.24 -6.92
CA PHE A 101 24.06 -20.36 -7.61
C PHE A 101 25.31 -21.13 -8.04
N ASN A 102 25.94 -21.86 -7.11
CA ASN A 102 27.13 -22.62 -7.39
C ASN A 102 26.91 -23.67 -8.47
N LYS A 103 25.77 -24.35 -8.44
CA LYS A 103 25.39 -25.35 -9.42
C LYS A 103 25.20 -24.75 -10.80
N VAL A 104 24.32 -23.75 -10.92
CA VAL A 104 24.02 -23.11 -12.21
C VAL A 104 25.26 -22.45 -12.81
N SER A 105 26.05 -21.73 -11.99
CA SER A 105 27.28 -21.09 -12.45
C SER A 105 28.37 -22.09 -12.86
N SER A 106 28.45 -23.28 -12.21
CA SER A 106 29.39 -24.32 -12.62
C SER A 106 29.04 -24.90 -13.98
N ILE A 107 27.75 -25.17 -14.25
CA ILE A 107 27.26 -25.65 -15.55
C ILE A 107 27.52 -24.59 -16.62
N ALA A 108 27.15 -23.32 -16.37
CA ALA A 108 27.37 -22.20 -17.29
C ALA A 108 28.85 -22.12 -17.74
N LYS A 109 29.79 -22.19 -16.79
CA LYS A 109 31.25 -22.12 -17.06
C LYS A 109 31.76 -23.23 -17.97
N THR A 110 31.06 -24.36 -18.09
CA THR A 110 31.48 -25.42 -19.01
C THR A 110 31.29 -25.06 -20.49
N GLY A 111 30.34 -24.18 -20.80
CA GLY A 111 29.92 -23.83 -22.15
C GLY A 111 29.30 -24.97 -22.94
N LYS A 112 29.04 -26.14 -22.33
CA LYS A 112 28.56 -27.37 -23.00
C LYS A 112 27.03 -27.48 -23.08
N VAL A 113 26.31 -26.43 -22.76
CA VAL A 113 24.84 -26.39 -22.80
C VAL A 113 24.33 -25.86 -24.14
N LYS A 114 23.08 -26.15 -24.49
CA LYS A 114 22.46 -25.74 -25.76
C LYS A 114 22.51 -24.23 -25.98
N SER A 115 22.22 -23.43 -24.93
CA SER A 115 22.16 -21.97 -24.99
C SER A 115 23.07 -21.35 -23.90
N PRO A 116 24.42 -21.28 -24.09
CA PRO A 116 25.35 -20.79 -23.06
C PRO A 116 24.98 -19.42 -22.49
N TYR A 117 24.52 -18.48 -23.35
CA TYR A 117 24.13 -17.13 -22.92
C TYR A 117 22.94 -17.13 -21.96
N LEU A 118 22.02 -18.12 -22.06
CA LEU A 118 20.89 -18.26 -21.14
C LEU A 118 21.36 -18.70 -19.74
N TRP A 119 22.35 -19.60 -19.69
CA TRP A 119 22.93 -20.07 -18.43
C TRP A 119 23.79 -19.01 -17.75
N ASP A 120 24.54 -18.24 -18.52
CA ASP A 120 25.27 -17.07 -18.02
C ASP A 120 24.28 -16.03 -17.48
N PHE A 121 23.22 -15.71 -18.22
CA PHE A 121 22.17 -14.79 -17.76
C PHE A 121 21.50 -15.27 -16.47
N ALA A 122 21.12 -16.56 -16.40
CA ALA A 122 20.51 -17.14 -15.21
C ALA A 122 21.46 -17.09 -14.00
N SER A 123 22.76 -17.37 -14.20
CA SER A 123 23.76 -17.25 -13.15
C SER A 123 23.87 -15.80 -12.64
N GLY A 124 23.91 -14.82 -13.52
CA GLY A 124 23.90 -13.40 -13.17
C GLY A 124 22.63 -12.99 -12.43
N TYR A 125 21.49 -13.49 -12.87
CA TYR A 125 20.20 -13.19 -12.25
C TYR A 125 20.08 -13.79 -10.85
N ILE A 126 20.46 -15.05 -10.67
CA ILE A 126 20.51 -15.71 -9.36
C ILE A 126 21.46 -14.92 -8.44
N ALA A 127 22.67 -14.58 -8.92
CA ALA A 127 23.64 -13.80 -8.17
C ALA A 127 23.07 -12.44 -7.73
N THR A 128 22.32 -11.76 -8.62
CA THR A 128 21.63 -10.51 -8.29
C THR A 128 20.61 -10.72 -7.16
N LEU A 129 19.79 -11.77 -7.24
CA LEU A 129 18.78 -12.05 -6.24
C LEU A 129 19.39 -12.30 -4.85
N ILE A 130 20.53 -13.00 -4.80
CA ILE A 130 21.24 -13.35 -3.54
C ILE A 130 22.32 -12.34 -3.12
N ASN A 131 22.29 -11.13 -3.65
CA ASN A 131 23.19 -10.02 -3.31
C ASN A 131 24.68 -10.21 -3.68
N LYS A 132 24.99 -11.09 -4.64
CA LYS A 132 26.34 -11.27 -5.21
C LYS A 132 26.51 -10.43 -6.49
N THR A 133 26.41 -9.11 -6.35
CA THR A 133 26.29 -8.19 -7.49
C THR A 133 27.57 -8.09 -8.33
N GLU A 134 28.75 -8.32 -7.73
CA GLU A 134 30.00 -8.32 -8.50
C GLU A 134 30.15 -9.58 -9.36
N GLU A 135 29.72 -10.74 -8.87
CA GLU A 135 29.65 -11.96 -9.66
C GLU A 135 28.59 -11.82 -10.76
N ALA A 136 27.46 -11.18 -10.46
CA ALA A 136 26.40 -10.93 -11.43
C ALA A 136 26.90 -10.16 -12.65
N LYS A 137 27.69 -9.10 -12.45
CA LYS A 137 28.29 -8.31 -13.54
C LYS A 137 29.12 -9.17 -14.51
N GLN A 138 29.92 -10.10 -13.96
CA GLN A 138 30.75 -10.99 -14.78
C GLN A 138 29.89 -11.91 -15.66
N PHE A 139 28.82 -12.46 -15.10
CA PHE A 139 27.91 -13.33 -15.82
C PHE A 139 27.08 -12.59 -16.85
N TYR A 140 26.60 -11.38 -16.56
CA TYR A 140 25.89 -10.57 -17.56
C TYR A 140 26.80 -10.17 -18.73
N PHE A 141 28.07 -9.84 -18.44
CA PHE A 141 29.06 -9.59 -19.49
C PHE A 141 29.27 -10.83 -20.37
N ALA A 142 29.39 -12.03 -19.78
CA ALA A 142 29.51 -13.28 -20.52
C ALA A 142 28.25 -13.55 -21.35
N ALA A 143 27.06 -13.37 -20.77
CA ALA A 143 25.79 -13.52 -21.47
C ALA A 143 25.67 -12.60 -22.68
N LYS A 144 26.03 -11.31 -22.55
CA LYS A 144 26.04 -10.37 -23.69
C LYS A 144 27.00 -10.77 -24.79
N LYS A 145 28.17 -11.32 -24.41
CA LYS A 145 29.20 -11.72 -25.38
C LYS A 145 28.77 -12.93 -26.20
N SER A 146 28.08 -13.90 -25.59
CA SER A 146 27.66 -15.16 -26.21
C SER A 146 26.24 -15.12 -26.79
N CYS A 147 25.45 -14.10 -26.47
CA CYS A 147 24.12 -13.89 -27.01
C CYS A 147 24.18 -13.57 -28.51
N PRO A 148 23.29 -14.15 -29.37
CA PRO A 148 23.15 -13.76 -30.74
C PRO A 148 22.90 -12.26 -30.88
N LYS A 149 23.64 -11.60 -31.80
CA LYS A 149 23.59 -10.14 -31.97
C LYS A 149 22.25 -9.64 -32.52
N ASP A 150 21.51 -10.48 -33.17
CA ASP A 150 20.17 -10.24 -33.71
C ASP A 150 19.06 -10.47 -32.68
N ASP A 151 19.34 -11.14 -31.55
CA ASP A 151 18.40 -11.27 -30.43
C ASP A 151 18.39 -10.03 -29.56
N LEU A 152 17.93 -8.92 -30.12
CA LEU A 152 17.77 -7.65 -29.43
C LEU A 152 16.83 -7.76 -28.20
N SER A 153 15.87 -8.70 -28.26
CA SER A 153 14.94 -8.93 -27.16
C SER A 153 15.66 -9.45 -25.94
N PHE A 154 16.53 -10.44 -26.11
CA PHE A 154 17.28 -11.01 -24.99
C PHE A 154 18.35 -10.03 -24.46
N LEU A 155 19.04 -9.31 -25.34
CA LEU A 155 20.00 -8.27 -24.95
C LEU A 155 19.35 -7.19 -24.06
N ARG A 156 18.12 -6.77 -24.36
CA ARG A 156 17.36 -5.84 -23.51
C ARG A 156 17.00 -6.44 -22.16
N ARG A 157 16.67 -7.74 -22.09
CA ARG A 157 16.44 -8.43 -20.80
C ARG A 157 17.70 -8.46 -19.94
N ILE A 158 18.86 -8.70 -20.55
CA ILE A 158 20.15 -8.61 -19.83
C ILE A 158 20.35 -7.19 -19.29
N GLN A 159 20.12 -6.16 -20.10
CA GLN A 159 20.26 -4.76 -19.66
C GLN A 159 19.34 -4.41 -18.49
N VAL A 160 18.07 -4.84 -18.54
CA VAL A 160 17.13 -4.66 -17.42
C VAL A 160 17.65 -5.31 -16.14
N ALA A 161 18.17 -6.54 -16.22
CA ALA A 161 18.70 -7.26 -15.07
C ALA A 161 19.99 -6.63 -14.53
N GLU A 162 20.86 -6.08 -15.39
CA GLU A 162 22.05 -5.32 -14.99
C GLU A 162 21.68 -4.08 -14.18
N ILE A 163 20.70 -3.29 -14.64
CA ILE A 163 20.22 -2.11 -13.90
C ILE A 163 19.75 -2.49 -12.50
N VAL A 164 18.98 -3.57 -12.39
CA VAL A 164 18.54 -4.09 -11.08
C VAL A 164 19.74 -4.46 -10.20
N SER A 165 20.73 -5.15 -10.77
CA SER A 165 21.93 -5.58 -10.05
C SER A 165 22.78 -4.39 -9.60
N GLU A 166 22.94 -3.39 -10.46
CA GLU A 166 23.70 -2.18 -10.17
C GLU A 166 23.09 -1.40 -9.00
N VAL A 167 21.80 -1.10 -9.08
CA VAL A 167 21.07 -0.38 -8.02
C VAL A 167 21.09 -1.16 -6.71
N LYS A 168 20.98 -2.49 -6.78
CA LYS A 168 21.04 -3.37 -5.61
C LYS A 168 22.43 -3.33 -4.95
N GLY A 169 23.49 -3.30 -5.76
CA GLY A 169 24.89 -3.25 -5.32
C GLY A 169 25.33 -1.92 -4.69
N LEU A 170 24.59 -0.82 -4.89
CA LEU A 170 24.93 0.46 -4.28
C LEU A 170 24.91 0.36 -2.75
N LYS A 171 26.00 0.75 -2.10
CA LYS A 171 26.09 0.78 -0.62
C LYS A 171 25.34 1.99 -0.04
N SER A 172 25.47 3.13 -0.69
CA SER A 172 24.78 4.39 -0.39
C SER A 172 24.48 5.11 -1.69
N ILE A 173 23.53 6.05 -1.65
CA ILE A 173 23.17 6.86 -2.81
C ILE A 173 23.60 8.28 -2.51
N ASP A 174 24.70 8.70 -3.09
CA ASP A 174 25.17 10.07 -3.14
C ASP A 174 24.90 10.66 -4.53
N LYS A 175 25.25 11.94 -4.73
CA LYS A 175 25.04 12.62 -6.01
C LYS A 175 25.75 11.94 -7.17
N LYS A 176 26.94 11.36 -6.92
CA LYS A 176 27.70 10.67 -7.96
C LYS A 176 26.97 9.38 -8.40
N ALA A 177 26.50 8.59 -7.43
CA ALA A 177 25.71 7.39 -7.70
C ALA A 177 24.40 7.74 -8.43
N GLU A 178 23.72 8.84 -8.03
CA GLU A 178 22.53 9.33 -8.75
C GLU A 178 22.83 9.67 -10.22
N ASP A 179 23.93 10.38 -10.47
CA ASP A 179 24.33 10.75 -11.84
C ASP A 179 24.65 9.51 -12.68
N GLU A 180 25.31 8.50 -12.10
CA GLU A 180 25.64 7.24 -12.77
C GLU A 180 24.40 6.44 -13.16
N ILE A 181 23.43 6.26 -12.25
CA ILE A 181 22.24 5.43 -12.49
C ILE A 181 21.11 6.16 -13.21
N SER A 182 21.13 7.50 -13.27
CA SER A 182 19.99 8.30 -13.76
C SER A 182 19.60 7.97 -15.18
N GLY A 183 20.57 7.77 -16.06
CA GLY A 183 20.33 7.42 -17.47
C GLY A 183 19.62 6.10 -17.63
N ASP A 184 20.07 5.10 -16.91
CA ASP A 184 19.53 3.74 -16.97
C ASP A 184 18.12 3.65 -16.36
N ILE A 185 17.86 4.38 -15.28
CA ILE A 185 16.52 4.43 -14.69
C ILE A 185 15.53 5.14 -15.61
N ILE A 186 15.91 6.26 -16.23
CA ILE A 186 15.08 6.96 -17.21
C ILE A 186 14.76 6.03 -18.39
N TRP A 187 15.77 5.35 -18.94
CA TRP A 187 15.56 4.37 -20.00
C TRP A 187 14.62 3.23 -19.56
N LEU A 188 14.80 2.70 -18.35
CA LEU A 188 13.94 1.65 -17.81
C LEU A 188 12.50 2.13 -17.63
N HIS A 189 12.30 3.40 -17.25
CA HIS A 189 10.98 4.03 -17.16
C HIS A 189 10.30 4.15 -18.52
N GLU A 190 11.03 4.58 -19.57
CA GLU A 190 10.52 4.65 -20.93
C GLU A 190 10.13 3.25 -21.44
N LEU A 191 10.98 2.25 -21.18
CA LEU A 191 10.70 0.85 -21.54
C LEU A 191 9.50 0.27 -20.80
N ALA A 192 9.32 0.63 -19.52
CA ALA A 192 8.18 0.22 -18.70
C ALA A 192 6.86 0.79 -19.23
N ALA A 193 6.87 2.02 -19.78
CA ALA A 193 5.72 2.64 -20.41
C ALA A 193 5.28 1.93 -21.71
N GLU A 194 6.20 1.23 -22.37
CA GLU A 194 5.92 0.38 -23.54
C GLU A 194 5.37 -1.01 -23.19
N GLU A 195 5.29 -1.36 -21.89
CA GLU A 195 4.83 -2.67 -21.37
C GLU A 195 5.64 -3.89 -21.90
N LYS A 196 6.93 -3.67 -22.23
CA LYS A 196 7.81 -4.69 -22.78
C LYS A 196 8.79 -5.23 -21.72
N PHE A 197 9.22 -6.47 -21.89
CA PHE A 197 10.35 -7.12 -21.18
C PHE A 197 10.21 -7.20 -19.65
N ASN A 198 9.00 -7.17 -19.10
CA ASN A 198 8.75 -7.06 -17.65
C ASN A 198 9.44 -5.81 -17.02
N ALA A 199 9.71 -4.79 -17.83
CA ALA A 199 10.41 -3.58 -17.40
C ALA A 199 9.65 -2.83 -16.32
N LYS A 200 8.30 -2.91 -16.31
CA LYS A 200 7.45 -2.35 -15.26
C LYS A 200 7.74 -2.95 -13.89
N ASP A 201 7.80 -4.28 -13.80
CA ASP A 201 8.09 -4.97 -12.54
C ASP A 201 9.54 -4.69 -12.08
N ALA A 202 10.48 -4.65 -13.02
CA ALA A 202 11.87 -4.30 -12.73
C ALA A 202 12.01 -2.85 -12.24
N LEU A 203 11.34 -1.89 -12.88
CA LEU A 203 11.35 -0.49 -12.46
C LEU A 203 10.77 -0.33 -11.05
N VAL A 204 9.63 -0.98 -10.79
CA VAL A 204 9.00 -1.00 -9.46
C VAL A 204 9.96 -1.54 -8.41
N TYR A 205 10.65 -2.64 -8.72
CA TYR A 205 11.63 -3.23 -7.81
C TYR A 205 12.82 -2.30 -7.56
N VAL A 206 13.37 -1.69 -8.61
CA VAL A 206 14.45 -0.69 -8.54
C VAL A 206 14.03 0.50 -7.67
N MET A 207 12.85 1.08 -7.92
CA MET A 207 12.34 2.22 -7.14
C MET A 207 12.15 1.89 -5.65
N ASN A 208 11.72 0.67 -5.35
CA ASN A 208 11.62 0.20 -3.96
C ASN A 208 13.00 0.07 -3.29
N ILE A 209 14.01 -0.45 -4.00
CA ILE A 209 15.39 -0.52 -3.48
C ILE A 209 15.91 0.89 -3.18
N LEU A 210 15.76 1.82 -4.12
CA LEU A 210 16.17 3.21 -3.96
C LEU A 210 15.46 3.88 -2.78
N ALA A 211 14.15 3.71 -2.68
CA ALA A 211 13.36 4.26 -1.57
C ALA A 211 13.86 3.75 -0.21
N LYS A 212 14.16 2.44 -0.08
CA LYS A 212 14.75 1.87 1.14
C LYS A 212 16.12 2.48 1.47
N LYS A 213 16.98 2.66 0.46
CA LYS A 213 18.30 3.22 0.65
C LYS A 213 18.23 4.68 1.09
N TYR A 214 17.40 5.51 0.42
CA TYR A 214 17.17 6.90 0.80
C TYR A 214 16.57 7.01 2.21
N TRP A 215 15.62 6.19 2.54
CA TRP A 215 15.01 6.19 3.88
C TRP A 215 16.03 5.84 4.96
N LYS A 216 16.89 4.83 4.74
CA LYS A 216 17.99 4.49 5.65
C LYS A 216 19.02 5.62 5.81
N GLN A 217 19.18 6.47 4.79
CA GLN A 217 20.04 7.65 4.80
C GLN A 217 19.37 8.88 5.43
N GLY A 218 18.09 8.79 5.82
CA GLY A 218 17.30 9.90 6.36
C GLY A 218 16.69 10.83 5.30
N ASP A 219 16.85 10.52 4.00
CA ASP A 219 16.23 11.28 2.91
C ASP A 219 14.83 10.76 2.61
N ASN A 220 13.89 11.12 3.50
CA ASN A 220 12.49 10.70 3.37
C ASN A 220 11.79 11.30 2.16
N ILE A 221 12.27 12.46 1.66
CA ILE A 221 11.68 13.12 0.49
C ILE A 221 11.98 12.29 -0.75
N LYS A 222 13.26 11.97 -1.02
CA LYS A 222 13.62 11.13 -2.18
C LYS A 222 13.05 9.72 -2.08
N ALA A 223 12.97 9.16 -0.88
CA ALA A 223 12.30 7.88 -0.67
C ALA A 223 10.82 7.92 -1.14
N ASN A 224 10.08 8.96 -0.76
CA ASN A 224 8.69 9.15 -1.19
C ASN A 224 8.58 9.44 -2.69
N LEU A 225 9.48 10.22 -3.27
CA LEU A 225 9.50 10.48 -4.71
C LEU A 225 9.71 9.19 -5.52
N CYS A 226 10.62 8.32 -5.07
CA CYS A 226 10.83 7.01 -5.70
C CYS A 226 9.56 6.14 -5.66
N LEU A 227 8.89 6.08 -4.52
CA LEU A 227 7.64 5.31 -4.37
C LEU A 227 6.49 5.90 -5.18
N GLY A 228 6.47 7.22 -5.34
CA GLY A 228 5.43 7.96 -6.07
C GLY A 228 5.70 8.14 -7.56
N LEU A 229 6.68 7.45 -8.15
CA LEU A 229 6.98 7.58 -9.57
C LEU A 229 5.81 7.07 -10.43
N ARG A 230 5.31 7.93 -11.33
CA ARG A 230 4.29 7.58 -12.33
C ARG A 230 4.93 6.80 -13.48
N ILE A 231 4.36 5.67 -13.85
CA ILE A 231 4.93 4.80 -14.90
C ILE A 231 4.30 5.06 -16.28
N SER A 232 3.03 5.46 -16.35
CA SER A 232 2.34 5.70 -17.61
C SER A 232 1.20 6.71 -17.46
N GLU A 233 1.00 7.55 -18.48
CA GLU A 233 -0.13 8.49 -18.55
C GLU A 233 -1.42 7.82 -19.09
N LYS A 234 -1.30 6.62 -19.69
CA LYS A 234 -2.39 6.01 -20.47
C LYS A 234 -3.62 5.56 -19.67
N ASN A 235 -3.58 5.59 -18.33
CA ASN A 235 -4.63 5.02 -17.48
C ASN A 235 -5.32 6.03 -16.56
N GLU A 236 -5.41 7.31 -16.92
CA GLU A 236 -6.03 8.33 -16.07
C GLU A 236 -7.54 8.13 -15.84
N TYR A 237 -8.27 7.44 -16.74
CA TYR A 237 -9.73 7.32 -16.64
C TYR A 237 -10.25 6.03 -16.01
N TRP A 238 -9.44 4.94 -15.96
CA TRP A 238 -9.86 3.65 -15.42
C TRP A 238 -8.82 2.99 -14.51
N GLY A 239 -7.83 3.74 -14.05
CA GLY A 239 -6.61 3.29 -13.36
C GLY A 239 -6.79 2.70 -11.95
N TYR A 240 -7.97 2.23 -11.57
CA TYR A 240 -8.19 1.68 -10.23
C TYR A 240 -7.54 0.30 -10.00
N TYR A 241 -7.14 -0.40 -11.06
CA TYR A 241 -6.70 -1.80 -10.94
C TYR A 241 -5.33 -2.16 -11.50
N ASP A 242 -4.70 -1.32 -12.32
CA ASP A 242 -3.55 -1.78 -13.13
C ASP A 242 -2.16 -1.41 -12.60
N ASN A 243 -2.07 -0.60 -11.54
CA ASN A 243 -0.80 -0.18 -10.98
C ASN A 243 -0.69 -0.47 -9.48
N LYS A 244 -0.44 -1.74 -9.14
CA LYS A 244 -0.47 -2.23 -7.74
C LYS A 244 0.47 -1.47 -6.80
N VAL A 245 1.61 -0.97 -7.29
CA VAL A 245 2.57 -0.22 -6.47
C VAL A 245 2.18 1.24 -6.33
N GLN A 246 1.75 1.88 -7.42
CA GLN A 246 1.24 3.25 -7.35
C GLN A 246 -0.05 3.33 -6.53
N ASN A 247 -0.95 2.33 -6.67
CA ASN A 247 -2.16 2.26 -5.86
C ASN A 247 -1.84 2.07 -4.38
N ALA A 248 -0.85 1.29 -4.07
CA ALA A 248 -0.48 1.02 -2.70
C ALA A 248 0.37 2.16 -2.10
N PHE A 249 1.23 2.84 -2.88
CA PHE A 249 1.86 4.09 -2.47
C PHE A 249 0.80 5.18 -2.29
N GLY A 250 -0.11 5.32 -3.23
CA GLY A 250 -1.25 6.22 -3.12
C GLY A 250 -2.13 5.91 -1.91
N TYR A 251 -2.37 4.63 -1.61
CA TYR A 251 -3.04 4.19 -0.40
C TYR A 251 -2.26 4.62 0.86
N ASN A 252 -0.96 4.42 0.89
CA ASN A 252 -0.12 4.78 2.03
C ASN A 252 -0.05 6.29 2.24
N ILE A 253 0.18 7.09 1.20
CA ILE A 253 0.14 8.55 1.32
C ILE A 253 -1.24 9.04 1.74
N ARG A 254 -2.30 8.49 1.16
CA ARG A 254 -3.69 8.89 1.46
C ARG A 254 -4.16 8.48 2.85
N ASN A 255 -3.61 7.42 3.42
CA ASN A 255 -4.07 6.87 4.69
C ASN A 255 -3.06 6.97 5.84
N ASN A 256 -1.78 7.20 5.56
CA ASN A 256 -0.71 7.30 6.56
C ASN A 256 -0.14 8.72 6.55
N TYR A 257 -0.86 9.61 7.14
CA TYR A 257 -0.63 11.05 7.14
C TYR A 257 0.58 11.47 7.98
N HIS A 258 1.79 11.30 7.44
CA HIS A 258 2.93 12.07 7.91
C HIS A 258 2.96 13.38 7.14
N LEU A 259 2.50 14.46 7.77
CA LEU A 259 2.36 15.78 7.14
C LEU A 259 3.70 16.37 6.72
N GLU A 260 4.77 16.12 7.47
CA GLU A 260 6.09 16.70 7.17
C GLU A 260 6.66 16.31 5.80
N PRO A 261 6.70 15.03 5.42
CA PRO A 261 7.13 14.65 4.08
C PRO A 261 6.23 15.21 2.98
N ILE A 262 4.92 15.26 3.19
CA ILE A 262 3.96 15.75 2.20
C ILE A 262 4.14 17.26 1.97
N ASP A 263 4.35 18.05 3.02
CA ASP A 263 4.62 19.49 2.90
C ASP A 263 5.90 19.76 2.11
N ALA A 264 6.95 19.01 2.38
CA ALA A 264 8.22 19.14 1.67
C ALA A 264 8.09 18.75 0.19
N ILE A 265 7.37 17.67 -0.09
CA ILE A 265 7.07 17.20 -1.45
C ILE A 265 6.18 18.23 -2.18
N TYR A 266 5.15 18.76 -1.53
CA TYR A 266 4.32 19.82 -2.07
C TYR A 266 5.15 21.03 -2.48
N LYS A 267 6.02 21.53 -1.60
CA LYS A 267 6.92 22.67 -1.90
C LYS A 267 7.84 22.36 -3.09
N LEU A 268 8.35 21.13 -3.15
CA LEU A 268 9.25 20.69 -4.20
C LEU A 268 8.52 20.65 -5.56
N ILE A 269 7.37 20.00 -5.61
CA ILE A 269 6.56 19.87 -6.84
C ILE A 269 6.00 21.20 -7.26
N SER A 270 5.51 22.03 -6.31
CA SER A 270 5.01 23.38 -6.59
C SER A 270 6.09 24.30 -7.16
N SER A 271 7.37 24.06 -6.85
CA SER A 271 8.47 24.81 -7.43
C SER A 271 8.58 24.68 -8.95
N LYS A 272 8.09 23.56 -9.51
CA LYS A 272 7.98 23.33 -10.95
C LYS A 272 6.91 24.23 -11.59
N TYR A 273 5.80 24.47 -10.88
CA TYR A 273 4.61 25.15 -11.40
C TYR A 273 4.57 26.66 -11.09
N ARG A 274 5.49 27.15 -10.25
CA ARG A 274 5.51 28.57 -9.81
C ARG A 274 5.94 29.59 -10.87
N TYR A 275 6.36 29.14 -12.03
CA TYR A 275 6.79 30.04 -13.08
C TYR A 275 5.87 29.93 -14.30
N ASP A 276 5.20 31.00 -14.63
CA ASP A 276 4.29 31.23 -15.77
C ASP A 276 4.93 31.03 -17.16
N ASP A 277 6.02 30.30 -17.27
CA ASP A 277 6.74 30.07 -18.50
C ASP A 277 6.44 28.69 -19.12
N TRP A 278 5.24 28.56 -19.67
CA TRP A 278 4.90 27.47 -20.60
C TRP A 278 5.86 27.39 -21.81
N TYR A 279 6.67 28.41 -22.01
CA TYR A 279 7.54 28.57 -23.18
C TYR A 279 9.04 28.63 -22.89
N ARG A 280 9.51 28.64 -21.63
CA ARG A 280 10.95 28.63 -21.32
C ARG A 280 11.26 27.60 -20.26
N PRO A 281 12.19 26.66 -20.54
CA PRO A 281 12.66 25.74 -19.50
C PRO A 281 13.23 26.59 -18.35
N ASN A 282 12.66 26.44 -17.17
CA ASN A 282 13.06 27.19 -15.98
C ASN A 282 14.54 26.96 -15.68
N SER A 283 15.38 27.93 -16.02
CA SER A 283 16.83 27.84 -15.86
C SER A 283 17.24 27.68 -14.41
N GLU A 284 16.46 28.20 -13.46
CA GLU A 284 16.71 28.06 -12.02
C GLU A 284 16.38 26.67 -11.51
N TYR A 285 15.24 26.11 -11.92
CA TYR A 285 14.84 24.74 -11.61
C TYR A 285 15.90 23.75 -12.11
N ASN A 286 16.33 23.92 -13.37
CA ASN A 286 17.34 23.08 -13.97
C ASN A 286 18.73 23.19 -13.33
N LYS A 287 19.06 24.35 -12.75
CA LYS A 287 20.31 24.55 -12.02
C LYS A 287 20.24 24.02 -10.59
N LYS A 288 19.08 24.07 -9.96
CA LYS A 288 18.87 23.70 -8.58
C LYS A 288 18.84 22.19 -8.36
N TYR A 289 18.21 21.45 -9.27
CA TYR A 289 17.97 20.02 -9.13
C TYR A 289 18.82 19.20 -10.10
N SER A 290 19.33 18.04 -9.67
CA SER A 290 20.03 17.07 -10.51
C SER A 290 19.11 16.52 -11.61
N ARG A 291 19.70 15.85 -12.61
CA ARG A 291 18.91 15.16 -13.65
C ARG A 291 17.96 14.13 -13.03
N PHE A 292 18.44 13.38 -12.04
CA PHE A 292 17.66 12.35 -11.37
C PHE A 292 16.54 12.96 -10.51
N GLU A 293 16.82 14.01 -9.75
CA GLU A 293 15.80 14.71 -8.96
C GLU A 293 14.69 15.28 -9.84
N ARG A 294 15.05 15.93 -10.95
CA ARG A 294 14.05 16.42 -11.91
C ARG A 294 13.20 15.29 -12.48
N PHE A 295 13.82 14.17 -12.84
CA PHE A 295 13.09 13.00 -13.33
C PHE A 295 12.04 12.52 -12.31
N LEU A 296 12.40 12.41 -11.03
CA LEU A 296 11.47 12.00 -9.96
C LEU A 296 10.35 13.03 -9.75
N ILE A 297 10.68 14.33 -9.74
CA ILE A 297 9.73 15.44 -9.55
C ILE A 297 8.76 15.52 -10.74
N ASP A 298 9.29 15.41 -11.96
CA ASP A 298 8.51 15.56 -13.20
C ASP A 298 7.53 14.42 -13.41
N ASN A 299 7.86 13.25 -12.91
CA ASN A 299 7.05 12.03 -13.02
C ASN A 299 6.37 11.65 -11.70
N TYR A 300 6.24 12.57 -10.75
CA TYR A 300 5.55 12.26 -9.50
C TYR A 300 4.05 12.06 -9.71
N LEU A 301 3.47 11.11 -9.00
CA LEU A 301 2.08 10.66 -9.17
C LEU A 301 1.05 11.76 -8.89
N TYR A 302 1.31 12.59 -7.87
CA TYR A 302 0.37 13.60 -7.41
C TYR A 302 0.76 15.01 -7.85
N SER A 303 -0.23 15.76 -8.32
CA SER A 303 -0.14 17.22 -8.51
C SER A 303 -0.11 17.96 -7.17
N PRO A 304 0.30 19.23 -7.14
CA PRO A 304 0.21 20.06 -5.94
C PRO A 304 -1.20 20.10 -5.33
N SER A 305 -2.22 20.26 -6.14
CA SER A 305 -3.62 20.31 -5.69
C SER A 305 -4.11 19.00 -5.05
N GLU A 306 -3.67 17.84 -5.58
CA GLU A 306 -3.98 16.54 -4.98
C GLU A 306 -3.28 16.39 -3.63
N LEU A 307 -2.04 16.85 -3.49
CA LEU A 307 -1.33 16.83 -2.21
C LEU A 307 -2.00 17.73 -1.17
N GLU A 308 -2.47 18.92 -1.55
CA GLU A 308 -3.24 19.81 -0.67
C GLU A 308 -4.54 19.16 -0.22
N TYR A 309 -5.22 18.46 -1.12
CA TYR A 309 -6.44 17.72 -0.79
C TYR A 309 -6.18 16.55 0.17
N ILE A 310 -5.09 15.82 -0.03
CA ILE A 310 -4.66 14.75 0.89
C ILE A 310 -4.38 15.32 2.28
N GLN A 311 -3.67 16.45 2.35
CA GLN A 311 -3.39 17.15 3.62
C GLN A 311 -4.66 17.63 4.30
N ALA A 312 -5.59 18.21 3.54
CA ALA A 312 -6.86 18.68 4.08
C ALA A 312 -7.65 17.54 4.74
N LYS A 313 -7.74 16.38 4.10
CA LYS A 313 -8.39 15.19 4.71
C LYS A 313 -7.68 14.73 5.98
N SER A 314 -6.35 14.81 6.02
CA SER A 314 -5.57 14.53 7.23
C SER A 314 -5.92 15.49 8.38
N PHE A 315 -5.99 16.78 8.10
CA PHE A 315 -6.40 17.78 9.09
C PHE A 315 -7.84 17.53 9.57
N ILE A 316 -8.75 17.18 8.67
CA ILE A 316 -10.13 16.82 9.04
C ILE A 316 -10.12 15.57 9.94
N ALA A 317 -9.32 14.55 9.61
CA ALA A 317 -9.20 13.35 10.45
C ALA A 317 -8.78 13.69 11.88
N LYS A 318 -7.91 14.68 12.06
CA LYS A 318 -7.47 15.18 13.37
C LYS A 318 -8.47 16.14 14.03
N GLY A 319 -9.48 16.63 13.31
CA GLY A 319 -10.41 17.66 13.79
C GLY A 319 -9.86 19.08 13.66
N GLU A 320 -8.80 19.29 12.88
CA GLU A 320 -8.14 20.57 12.64
C GLU A 320 -8.76 21.30 11.44
N PHE A 321 -10.04 21.66 11.55
CA PHE A 321 -10.82 22.18 10.41
C PHE A 321 -10.30 23.52 9.87
N GLY A 322 -9.64 24.34 10.70
CA GLY A 322 -9.02 25.60 10.26
C GLY A 322 -7.90 25.37 9.24
N GLU A 323 -7.03 24.41 9.50
CA GLU A 323 -5.96 24.05 8.58
C GLU A 323 -6.51 23.36 7.31
N ALA A 324 -7.55 22.54 7.46
CA ALA A 324 -8.23 21.93 6.31
C ALA A 324 -8.83 22.98 5.38
N VAL A 325 -9.53 24.00 5.92
CA VAL A 325 -10.10 25.10 5.12
C VAL A 325 -9.02 25.89 4.37
N LYS A 326 -7.88 26.17 5.00
CA LYS A 326 -6.75 26.84 4.32
C LYS A 326 -6.25 26.05 3.10
N ARG A 327 -6.18 24.72 3.21
CA ARG A 327 -5.74 23.83 2.11
C ARG A 327 -6.80 23.67 1.02
N LEU A 328 -8.07 23.68 1.39
CA LEU A 328 -9.21 23.52 0.47
C LEU A 328 -9.65 24.86 -0.19
N SER A 329 -9.11 25.99 0.23
CA SER A 329 -9.46 27.33 -0.29
C SER A 329 -8.21 28.09 -0.72
N PRO A 330 -7.36 27.56 -1.61
CA PRO A 330 -6.21 28.31 -2.09
C PRO A 330 -6.68 29.50 -2.93
N GLU A 331 -5.93 30.58 -2.85
CA GLU A 331 -6.18 31.81 -3.62
C GLU A 331 -5.98 31.61 -5.13
N ASP A 332 -5.32 30.54 -5.54
CA ASP A 332 -5.02 30.24 -6.94
C ASP A 332 -6.10 29.37 -7.59
N SER A 333 -6.57 29.78 -8.75
CA SER A 333 -7.71 29.25 -9.51
C SER A 333 -7.62 27.77 -9.93
N TYR A 334 -6.45 27.13 -9.87
CA TYR A 334 -6.25 25.73 -10.27
C TYR A 334 -6.83 24.74 -9.27
N THR A 335 -6.78 25.03 -7.99
CA THR A 335 -7.32 24.16 -6.93
C THR A 335 -8.83 24.32 -6.75
N SER A 336 -9.40 25.45 -7.14
CA SER A 336 -10.84 25.70 -7.14
C SER A 336 -11.62 24.70 -8.02
N TYR A 337 -11.05 24.29 -9.16
CA TYR A 337 -11.71 23.36 -10.10
C TYR A 337 -11.88 21.96 -9.52
N TYR A 338 -10.91 21.48 -8.72
CA TYR A 338 -11.01 20.17 -8.06
C TYR A 338 -11.95 20.17 -6.85
N ASN A 339 -12.03 21.29 -6.13
CA ASN A 339 -12.77 21.40 -4.88
C ASN A 339 -14.30 21.52 -5.06
N ASP A 340 -14.76 22.04 -6.19
CA ASP A 340 -16.19 22.34 -6.40
C ASP A 340 -16.96 21.17 -7.08
N MET A 341 -16.23 20.25 -7.74
CA MET A 341 -16.85 19.28 -8.64
C MET A 341 -16.86 17.83 -8.11
N THR A 342 -16.05 17.43 -7.15
CA THR A 342 -15.75 16.00 -7.05
C THR A 342 -16.17 15.25 -5.80
N GLU A 343 -16.28 15.82 -4.62
CA GLU A 343 -16.72 15.03 -3.46
C GLU A 343 -17.77 15.74 -2.62
N LYS A 344 -19.00 15.64 -3.06
CA LYS A 344 -20.14 15.80 -2.13
C LYS A 344 -20.13 14.64 -1.16
N LEU A 345 -20.25 14.94 0.12
CA LEU A 345 -20.40 13.91 1.14
C LEU A 345 -21.63 13.05 0.83
N PRO A 346 -21.56 11.74 1.06
CA PRO A 346 -22.65 10.83 0.69
C PRO A 346 -23.94 11.09 1.47
N ALA A 347 -23.81 11.66 2.70
CA ALA A 347 -24.93 11.97 3.57
C ALA A 347 -24.71 13.28 4.34
N ASP A 348 -25.71 13.75 5.09
CA ASP A 348 -25.57 14.90 5.98
C ASP A 348 -24.66 14.53 7.17
N PRO A 349 -23.48 15.19 7.33
CA PRO A 349 -22.56 14.88 8.39
C PRO A 349 -23.07 15.24 9.80
N PHE A 350 -24.17 15.96 9.89
CA PHE A 350 -24.75 16.39 11.19
C PHE A 350 -25.94 15.53 11.64
N VAL A 351 -26.32 14.54 10.84
CA VAL A 351 -27.37 13.56 11.16
C VAL A 351 -26.73 12.27 11.67
N VAL A 352 -27.25 11.75 12.80
CA VAL A 352 -26.83 10.47 13.38
C VAL A 352 -28.05 9.60 13.66
N HIS A 353 -27.86 8.29 13.58
CA HIS A 353 -28.91 7.28 13.78
C HIS A 353 -28.58 6.39 14.98
N ILE A 354 -29.60 5.77 15.57
CA ILE A 354 -29.44 4.76 16.64
C ILE A 354 -28.65 3.58 16.08
N ARG A 355 -29.03 3.08 14.89
CA ARG A 355 -28.25 2.07 14.17
C ARG A 355 -27.37 2.75 13.13
N ASP A 356 -26.07 2.45 13.18
CA ASP A 356 -25.20 2.86 12.09
C ASP A 356 -25.54 2.04 10.85
N CYS A 357 -25.87 2.74 9.79
CA CYS A 357 -26.08 2.14 8.49
C CYS A 357 -25.19 2.88 7.48
N HIS A 358 -24.08 2.23 7.12
CA HIS A 358 -23.08 2.84 6.25
C HIS A 358 -23.57 3.11 4.82
N ASP A 359 -24.61 2.40 4.38
CA ASP A 359 -25.12 2.46 3.02
C ASP A 359 -26.53 3.06 2.93
N CYS A 360 -27.23 3.23 4.04
CA CYS A 360 -28.61 3.73 4.06
C CYS A 360 -28.72 5.19 3.58
N ASP A 361 -27.72 6.01 3.90
CA ASP A 361 -27.75 7.45 3.60
C ASP A 361 -27.44 7.75 2.13
N TYR A 362 -26.80 6.84 1.40
CA TYR A 362 -26.51 7.00 -0.04
C TYR A 362 -27.77 7.09 -0.90
N ASN A 363 -28.88 6.51 -0.45
CA ASN A 363 -30.16 6.52 -1.17
C ASN A 363 -31.06 7.68 -0.74
N ALA A 364 -30.69 8.42 0.30
CA ALA A 364 -31.44 9.60 0.73
C ALA A 364 -31.22 10.74 -0.26
N VAL A 365 -32.28 11.25 -0.87
CA VAL A 365 -32.25 12.47 -1.69
C VAL A 365 -32.08 13.65 -0.75
N SER A 366 -30.84 13.89 -0.31
CA SER A 366 -30.49 15.08 0.47
C SER A 366 -30.41 16.28 -0.46
N ILE A 367 -31.29 17.26 -0.23
CA ILE A 367 -31.36 18.51 -1.01
C ILE A 367 -30.11 19.37 -0.75
N ASN A 368 -29.50 19.25 0.42
CA ASN A 368 -28.28 19.99 0.82
C ASN A 368 -27.12 19.04 1.09
N ARG A 369 -26.39 18.67 0.05
CA ARG A 369 -25.16 17.88 0.23
C ARG A 369 -23.99 18.80 0.53
N TYR A 370 -23.32 18.54 1.65
CA TYR A 370 -22.06 19.18 1.99
C TYR A 370 -20.94 18.68 1.06
N SER A 371 -20.06 19.57 0.64
CA SER A 371 -18.72 19.20 0.17
C SER A 371 -17.76 19.12 1.36
N VAL A 372 -16.57 18.55 1.15
CA VAL A 372 -15.52 18.51 2.20
C VAL A 372 -15.19 19.91 2.71
N LEU A 373 -15.13 20.90 1.82
CA LEU A 373 -14.88 22.30 2.18
C LEU A 373 -16.04 22.92 2.97
N SER A 374 -17.29 22.77 2.50
CA SER A 374 -18.45 23.35 3.18
C SER A 374 -18.71 22.70 4.54
N PHE A 375 -18.44 21.40 4.67
CA PHE A 375 -18.46 20.70 5.94
C PHE A 375 -17.42 21.29 6.92
N SER A 376 -16.17 21.47 6.48
CA SER A 376 -15.10 22.01 7.32
C SER A 376 -15.41 23.46 7.77
N LYS A 377 -15.95 24.30 6.86
CA LYS A 377 -16.40 25.66 7.20
C LYS A 377 -17.54 25.64 8.20
N ARG A 378 -18.50 24.70 8.06
CA ARG A 378 -19.63 24.57 9.01
C ARG A 378 -19.17 24.12 10.38
N MET A 379 -18.17 23.25 10.48
CA MET A 379 -17.59 22.87 11.76
C MET A 379 -17.00 24.08 12.51
N LEU A 380 -16.20 24.91 11.83
CA LEU A 380 -15.66 26.14 12.43
C LEU A 380 -16.76 27.12 12.86
N GLU A 381 -17.81 27.26 12.05
CA GLU A 381 -18.95 28.08 12.40
C GLU A 381 -19.66 27.58 13.67
N LEU A 382 -19.89 26.27 13.78
CA LEU A 382 -20.50 25.65 14.95
C LEU A 382 -19.65 25.85 16.21
N GLU A 383 -18.31 25.75 16.11
CA GLU A 383 -17.40 26.03 17.22
C GLU A 383 -17.52 27.49 17.69
N ARG A 384 -17.57 28.43 16.75
CA ARG A 384 -17.76 29.86 17.04
C ARG A 384 -19.13 30.13 17.70
N LEU A 385 -20.21 29.51 17.18
CA LEU A 385 -21.55 29.64 17.73
C LEU A 385 -21.65 29.04 19.14
N ALA A 386 -21.03 27.88 19.38
CA ALA A 386 -21.01 27.25 20.69
C ALA A 386 -20.30 28.11 21.76
N ALA A 387 -19.34 28.94 21.34
CA ALA A 387 -18.63 29.86 22.22
C ALA A 387 -19.40 31.17 22.48
N SER A 388 -20.16 31.66 21.47
CA SER A 388 -20.83 32.97 21.53
C SER A 388 -22.31 32.90 21.99
N ASP A 389 -23.02 31.81 21.71
CA ASP A 389 -24.42 31.61 22.04
C ASP A 389 -24.59 30.49 23.09
N THR A 390 -24.44 30.87 24.34
CA THR A 390 -24.51 29.94 25.48
C THR A 390 -25.91 29.36 25.66
N ALA A 391 -26.97 30.02 25.20
CA ALA A 391 -28.34 29.56 25.33
C ALA A 391 -28.61 28.29 24.50
N ASN A 392 -27.97 28.18 23.34
CA ASN A 392 -28.09 27.07 22.40
C ASN A 392 -26.80 26.20 22.34
N ALA A 393 -25.86 26.43 23.24
CA ALA A 393 -24.55 25.73 23.25
C ALA A 393 -24.69 24.20 23.23
N ALA A 394 -25.69 23.63 23.95
CA ALA A 394 -25.95 22.20 23.95
C ALA A 394 -26.19 21.65 22.54
N GLN A 395 -27.00 22.36 21.76
CA GLN A 395 -27.29 21.95 20.38
C GLN A 395 -26.07 22.07 19.46
N TYR A 396 -25.30 23.15 19.61
CA TYR A 396 -24.08 23.33 18.80
C TYR A 396 -23.03 22.25 19.14
N TYR A 397 -22.80 21.94 20.43
CA TYR A 397 -21.91 20.86 20.82
C TYR A 397 -22.37 19.50 20.27
N TYR A 398 -23.68 19.25 20.25
CA TYR A 398 -24.23 18.03 19.68
C TYR A 398 -23.97 17.94 18.17
N LEU A 399 -24.16 19.02 17.42
CA LEU A 399 -23.87 19.06 15.99
C LEU A 399 -22.36 18.88 15.71
N ILE A 400 -21.49 19.54 16.49
CA ILE A 400 -20.03 19.31 16.39
C ILE A 400 -19.71 17.84 16.62
N ALA A 401 -20.28 17.23 17.65
CA ALA A 401 -20.08 15.82 17.96
C ALA A 401 -20.53 14.91 16.80
N ASN A 402 -21.69 15.22 16.19
CA ASN A 402 -22.20 14.49 15.03
C ASN A 402 -21.21 14.58 13.85
N GLY A 403 -20.71 15.77 13.53
CA GLY A 403 -19.73 15.97 12.47
C GLY A 403 -18.44 15.20 12.73
N LEU A 404 -17.92 15.23 13.95
CA LEU A 404 -16.74 14.47 14.37
C LEU A 404 -16.96 12.95 14.34
N TYR A 405 -18.15 12.48 14.71
CA TYR A 405 -18.50 11.06 14.60
C TYR A 405 -18.62 10.63 13.14
N ASN A 406 -19.36 11.41 12.33
CA ASN A 406 -19.66 11.05 10.95
C ASN A 406 -18.45 11.14 10.00
N LYS A 407 -17.42 11.94 10.32
CA LYS A 407 -16.15 11.94 9.58
C LYS A 407 -15.31 10.68 9.85
N SER A 408 -15.57 9.95 10.93
CA SER A 408 -14.80 8.78 11.32
C SER A 408 -15.19 7.54 10.51
N TYR A 409 -14.43 6.47 10.70
CA TYR A 409 -14.72 5.14 10.13
C TYR A 409 -16.18 4.70 10.32
N TYR A 410 -16.76 5.04 11.46
CA TYR A 410 -18.09 4.59 11.88
C TYR A 410 -19.23 5.43 11.35
N GLY A 411 -18.94 6.57 10.75
CA GLY A 411 -19.95 7.53 10.32
C GLY A 411 -20.30 7.47 8.84
N ASN A 412 -21.33 8.24 8.48
CA ASN A 412 -21.90 8.31 7.14
C ASN A 412 -21.12 9.21 6.18
N SER A 413 -20.25 10.09 6.70
CA SER A 413 -19.47 11.08 5.94
C SER A 413 -17.96 10.83 6.05
N TRP A 414 -17.56 9.57 6.24
CA TRP A 414 -16.18 9.12 6.38
C TRP A 414 -15.26 9.59 5.23
N VAL A 415 -15.81 9.78 4.04
CA VAL A 415 -15.10 10.32 2.86
C VAL A 415 -14.47 11.68 3.14
N ALA A 416 -15.00 12.47 4.10
CA ALA A 416 -14.41 13.76 4.45
C ALA A 416 -12.98 13.65 4.99
N SER A 417 -12.62 12.52 5.61
CA SER A 417 -11.34 12.32 6.31
C SER A 417 -10.49 11.19 5.75
N ALA A 418 -11.03 10.34 4.86
CA ALA A 418 -10.31 9.20 4.30
C ALA A 418 -10.65 8.99 2.82
N PHE A 419 -9.80 8.27 2.10
CA PHE A 419 -10.02 7.90 0.69
C PHE A 419 -10.57 6.47 0.54
N PHE A 420 -10.43 5.67 1.57
CA PHE A 420 -10.87 4.29 1.57
C PHE A 420 -11.35 3.89 2.95
N ARG A 421 -12.43 3.11 3.00
CA ARG A 421 -12.94 2.49 4.21
C ARG A 421 -12.99 0.99 4.00
N ARG A 422 -12.39 0.23 4.90
CA ARG A 422 -12.46 -1.24 4.86
C ARG A 422 -13.85 -1.72 5.28
N SER A 423 -14.21 -2.92 4.83
CA SER A 423 -15.49 -3.55 5.19
C SER A 423 -15.59 -3.94 6.68
N SER A 424 -14.45 -4.04 7.38
CA SER A 424 -14.38 -4.40 8.79
C SER A 424 -13.44 -3.46 9.56
N PRO A 425 -13.81 -2.98 10.75
CA PRO A 425 -12.92 -2.20 11.62
C PRO A 425 -11.85 -3.07 12.29
N TRP A 426 -11.85 -4.37 12.08
CA TRP A 426 -11.09 -5.35 12.82
C TRP A 426 -9.67 -5.47 12.27
N GLY A 427 -8.66 -5.39 13.15
CA GLY A 427 -7.27 -5.58 12.78
C GLY A 427 -6.40 -4.31 12.69
N TYR A 428 -6.79 -3.21 13.33
CA TYR A 428 -6.12 -1.90 13.22
C TYR A 428 -5.23 -1.51 14.39
N TYR A 429 -4.56 -2.45 14.99
CA TYR A 429 -3.59 -2.14 16.04
C TYR A 429 -2.23 -1.65 15.51
N ASP A 430 -2.06 -1.54 14.21
CA ASP A 430 -0.79 -1.16 13.58
C ASP A 430 -0.45 0.33 13.63
N GLY A 431 -1.29 1.15 14.28
CA GLY A 431 -1.04 2.58 14.48
C GLY A 431 -1.29 3.48 13.28
N PHE A 432 -1.69 2.91 12.13
CA PHE A 432 -2.04 3.67 10.94
C PHE A 432 -3.44 4.22 11.02
N ASN A 433 -3.61 5.46 10.59
CA ASN A 433 -4.92 6.11 10.53
C ASN A 433 -5.68 6.16 11.86
N ARG A 434 -4.96 6.20 12.98
CA ARG A 434 -5.57 6.23 14.31
C ARG A 434 -6.65 7.30 14.40
N ASP A 435 -6.40 8.50 13.84
CA ASP A 435 -7.34 9.63 13.88
C ASP A 435 -8.65 9.36 13.13
N PHE A 436 -8.63 8.49 12.11
CA PHE A 436 -9.82 8.08 11.35
C PHE A 436 -10.76 7.17 12.16
N TYR A 437 -10.19 6.35 13.05
CA TYR A 437 -10.95 5.45 13.91
C TYR A 437 -11.23 6.05 15.29
N ASP A 438 -10.57 7.16 15.65
CA ASP A 438 -10.74 7.77 16.97
C ASP A 438 -12.03 8.60 17.05
N CYS A 439 -12.91 8.20 17.95
CA CYS A 439 -14.14 8.92 18.29
C CYS A 439 -14.05 9.67 19.63
N SER A 440 -12.87 9.82 20.23
CA SER A 440 -12.70 10.43 21.56
C SER A 440 -13.15 11.90 21.59
N GLN A 441 -12.82 12.67 20.54
CA GLN A 441 -13.26 14.05 20.40
C GLN A 441 -14.79 14.13 20.29
N ALA A 442 -15.41 13.26 19.48
CA ALA A 442 -16.87 13.21 19.36
C ALA A 442 -17.52 12.88 20.71
N MET A 443 -16.98 11.88 21.44
CA MET A 443 -17.45 11.52 22.79
C MET A 443 -17.42 12.71 23.74
N ASN A 444 -16.30 13.44 23.77
CA ASN A 444 -16.16 14.61 24.64
C ASN A 444 -17.20 15.69 24.32
N TYR A 445 -17.46 15.97 23.05
CA TYR A 445 -18.48 16.93 22.65
C TYR A 445 -19.91 16.43 22.92
N TYR A 446 -20.22 15.14 22.80
CA TYR A 446 -21.50 14.58 23.24
C TYR A 446 -21.72 14.72 24.75
N LEU A 447 -20.70 14.42 25.56
CA LEU A 447 -20.77 14.61 27.03
C LEU A 447 -20.91 16.09 27.40
N LYS A 448 -20.23 16.97 26.65
CA LYS A 448 -20.39 18.42 26.83
C LYS A 448 -21.79 18.90 26.44
N ALA A 449 -22.36 18.41 25.35
CA ALA A 449 -23.74 18.69 24.97
C ALA A 449 -24.71 18.21 26.04
N MET A 450 -24.52 17.00 26.57
CA MET A 450 -25.31 16.45 27.68
C MET A 450 -25.26 17.32 28.92
N SER A 451 -24.11 17.85 29.33
CA SER A 451 -23.96 18.69 30.53
C SER A 451 -24.64 20.04 30.41
N HIS A 452 -24.91 20.52 29.18
CA HIS A 452 -25.66 21.76 28.91
C HIS A 452 -27.11 21.49 28.53
N ALA A 453 -27.54 20.23 28.47
CA ALA A 453 -28.91 19.85 28.11
C ALA A 453 -29.92 20.29 29.18
N LYS A 454 -30.98 20.97 28.77
CA LYS A 454 -32.13 21.35 29.63
C LYS A 454 -33.21 20.27 29.63
N ASP A 455 -33.22 19.43 28.61
CA ASP A 455 -34.19 18.37 28.39
C ASP A 455 -33.55 16.99 28.58
N ARG A 456 -34.23 16.10 29.32
CA ARG A 456 -33.76 14.75 29.63
C ARG A 456 -33.72 13.84 28.38
N GLU A 457 -34.65 14.02 27.45
CA GLU A 457 -34.66 13.26 26.19
C GLU A 457 -33.41 13.58 25.39
N PHE A 458 -33.07 14.87 25.26
CA PHE A 458 -31.85 15.30 24.60
C PHE A 458 -30.59 14.84 25.32
N ALA A 459 -30.58 14.88 26.64
CA ALA A 459 -29.46 14.35 27.44
C ALA A 459 -29.25 12.84 27.22
N ALA A 460 -30.34 12.05 27.19
CA ALA A 460 -30.29 10.62 26.90
C ALA A 460 -29.73 10.36 25.47
N LYS A 461 -30.11 11.17 24.48
CA LYS A 461 -29.60 11.09 23.12
C LYS A 461 -28.10 11.36 23.05
N CYS A 462 -27.62 12.39 23.72
CA CYS A 462 -26.19 12.70 23.81
C CYS A 462 -25.40 11.55 24.47
N LEU A 463 -25.91 11.01 25.58
CA LEU A 463 -25.25 9.94 26.33
C LEU A 463 -25.20 8.63 25.51
N TYR A 464 -26.25 8.32 24.75
CA TYR A 464 -26.24 7.17 23.86
C TYR A 464 -25.18 7.30 22.77
N MET A 465 -25.06 8.46 22.13
CA MET A 465 -24.03 8.68 21.13
C MET A 465 -22.60 8.63 21.72
N ALA A 466 -22.44 9.14 22.95
CA ALA A 466 -21.18 8.98 23.70
C ALA A 466 -20.85 7.50 23.95
N SER A 467 -21.88 6.67 24.26
CA SER A 467 -21.69 5.24 24.46
C SER A 467 -21.26 4.48 23.20
N LYS A 468 -21.72 4.93 22.01
CA LYS A 468 -21.22 4.40 20.73
C LYS A 468 -19.75 4.73 20.53
N CYS A 469 -19.33 5.96 20.83
CA CYS A 469 -17.92 6.36 20.76
C CYS A 469 -17.06 5.55 21.73
N GLU A 470 -17.57 5.33 22.96
CA GLU A 470 -16.88 4.53 23.99
C GLU A 470 -16.70 3.07 23.54
N LEU A 471 -17.73 2.47 22.93
CA LEU A 471 -17.63 1.13 22.34
C LEU A 471 -16.63 1.09 21.17
N ASN A 472 -16.65 2.09 20.30
CA ASN A 472 -15.72 2.18 19.19
C ASN A 472 -14.26 2.29 19.66
N SER A 473 -14.00 2.93 20.83
CA SER A 473 -12.66 2.98 21.40
C SER A 473 -12.16 1.61 21.86
N PHE A 474 -13.05 0.70 22.24
CA PHE A 474 -12.68 -0.68 22.53
C PHE A 474 -12.12 -1.39 21.28
N PHE A 475 -12.78 -1.26 20.13
CA PHE A 475 -12.32 -1.87 18.88
C PHE A 475 -10.96 -1.34 18.41
N ASN A 476 -10.54 -0.17 18.89
CA ASN A 476 -9.24 0.44 18.61
C ASN A 476 -8.21 0.22 19.74
N SER A 477 -8.51 -0.61 20.72
CA SER A 477 -7.67 -0.82 21.89
C SER A 477 -6.80 -2.08 21.78
N ALA A 478 -5.72 -2.09 22.60
CA ALA A 478 -4.91 -3.29 22.78
C ALA A 478 -5.71 -4.45 23.37
N ASP A 479 -6.71 -4.16 24.21
CA ASP A 479 -7.58 -5.18 24.81
C ASP A 479 -8.30 -5.99 23.73
N TYR A 480 -8.76 -5.30 22.65
CA TYR A 480 -9.40 -5.96 21.53
C TYR A 480 -8.42 -6.80 20.70
N ALA A 481 -7.23 -6.28 20.45
CA ALA A 481 -6.21 -6.96 19.66
C ALA A 481 -5.70 -8.28 20.27
N GLN A 482 -5.90 -8.46 21.60
CA GLN A 482 -5.50 -9.65 22.36
C GLN A 482 -6.63 -10.70 22.51
N MET A 483 -7.81 -10.45 21.95
CA MET A 483 -8.96 -11.35 22.07
C MET A 483 -9.01 -12.35 20.90
N ASP A 484 -8.87 -13.63 21.18
CA ASP A 484 -8.92 -14.72 20.20
C ASP A 484 -10.35 -15.02 19.68
N ASN A 485 -11.39 -14.76 20.49
CA ASN A 485 -12.80 -14.99 20.14
C ASN A 485 -13.70 -13.89 20.71
N ILE A 486 -14.37 -13.16 19.82
CA ILE A 486 -15.17 -12.01 20.23
C ILE A 486 -16.65 -12.35 20.18
N GLU A 487 -17.19 -12.72 21.34
CA GLU A 487 -18.59 -12.45 21.61
C GLU A 487 -18.74 -10.98 22.01
N VAL A 488 -19.63 -10.25 21.35
CA VAL A 488 -19.97 -8.84 21.65
C VAL A 488 -20.29 -8.60 23.15
N LEU A 489 -20.61 -9.67 23.85
CA LEU A 489 -20.91 -9.69 25.31
C LEU A 489 -19.66 -9.64 26.21
N SER A 490 -18.47 -9.82 25.65
CA SER A 490 -17.20 -9.81 26.39
C SER A 490 -16.52 -8.43 26.47
N VAL A 491 -17.12 -7.39 25.88
CA VAL A 491 -16.59 -6.02 25.99
C VAL A 491 -16.45 -5.61 27.47
N PRO A 492 -15.25 -5.23 27.93
CA PRO A 492 -15.03 -4.86 29.33
C PRO A 492 -15.90 -3.68 29.78
N LEU A 493 -16.31 -3.69 31.04
CA LEU A 493 -17.19 -2.65 31.61
C LEU A 493 -16.62 -1.24 31.50
N LYS A 494 -15.29 -1.09 31.48
CA LYS A 494 -14.63 0.21 31.28
C LYS A 494 -14.97 0.89 29.94
N TYR A 495 -15.44 0.11 28.95
CA TYR A 495 -15.92 0.61 27.66
C TYR A 495 -17.44 0.65 27.54
N ARG A 496 -18.16 0.55 28.67
CA ARG A 496 -19.62 0.57 28.76
C ARG A 496 -20.13 1.51 29.86
N THR A 497 -19.30 2.44 30.30
CA THR A 497 -19.67 3.34 31.43
C THR A 497 -20.86 4.23 31.07
N SER A 498 -20.93 4.69 29.83
CA SER A 498 -22.06 5.46 29.30
C SER A 498 -23.33 4.62 29.19
N PHE A 499 -23.26 3.34 28.87
CA PHE A 499 -24.40 2.42 28.89
C PHE A 499 -24.95 2.21 30.31
N ILE A 500 -24.04 2.06 31.30
CA ILE A 500 -24.43 1.93 32.70
C ILE A 500 -25.19 3.18 33.16
N LYS A 501 -24.66 4.38 32.85
CA LYS A 501 -25.32 5.64 33.16
C LYS A 501 -26.65 5.80 32.46
N LEU A 502 -26.75 5.38 31.18
CA LEU A 502 -28.01 5.43 30.44
C LEU A 502 -29.07 4.53 31.08
N LYS A 503 -28.69 3.28 31.43
CA LYS A 503 -29.57 2.32 32.14
C LYS A 503 -30.03 2.84 33.49
N SER A 504 -29.17 3.45 34.28
CA SER A 504 -29.50 3.90 35.66
C SER A 504 -30.26 5.23 35.71
N ASN A 505 -29.94 6.18 34.80
CA ASN A 505 -30.38 7.55 34.94
C ASN A 505 -31.44 8.00 33.93
N TYR A 506 -31.64 7.25 32.80
CA TYR A 506 -32.49 7.68 31.68
C TYR A 506 -33.49 6.62 31.23
N TYR A 507 -33.70 5.54 32.02
CA TYR A 507 -34.60 4.42 31.67
C TYR A 507 -36.07 4.84 31.47
N ASP A 508 -36.47 5.98 31.97
CA ASP A 508 -37.81 6.57 31.93
C ASP A 508 -38.03 7.47 30.71
N THR A 509 -36.98 7.69 29.86
CA THR A 509 -37.10 8.53 28.66
C THR A 509 -37.67 7.75 27.47
N LYS A 510 -38.34 8.45 26.55
CA LYS A 510 -38.87 7.87 25.31
C LYS A 510 -37.69 7.41 24.44
N TYR A 511 -36.63 8.21 24.39
CA TYR A 511 -35.45 7.87 23.59
C TYR A 511 -34.77 6.59 24.08
N TYR A 512 -34.78 6.32 25.39
CA TYR A 512 -34.29 5.04 25.92
C TYR A 512 -35.09 3.84 25.37
N GLN A 513 -36.43 3.98 25.27
CA GLN A 513 -37.28 2.92 24.71
C GLN A 513 -37.01 2.72 23.20
N GLU A 514 -36.76 3.80 22.45
CA GLU A 514 -36.34 3.72 21.05
C GLU A 514 -35.03 2.95 20.92
N ILE A 515 -34.03 3.24 21.77
CA ILE A 515 -32.75 2.52 21.77
C ILE A 515 -32.95 1.03 22.05
N LEU A 516 -33.79 0.66 23.02
CA LEU A 516 -34.08 -0.74 23.32
C LEU A 516 -34.71 -1.47 22.13
N HIS A 517 -35.54 -0.77 21.38
CA HIS A 517 -36.18 -1.34 20.19
C HIS A 517 -35.21 -1.48 19.02
N GLU A 518 -34.38 -0.47 18.78
CA GLU A 518 -33.55 -0.42 17.58
C GLU A 518 -32.13 -1.01 17.76
N CYS A 519 -31.56 -0.94 18.96
CA CYS A 519 -30.20 -1.39 19.25
C CYS A 519 -30.20 -2.73 19.99
N LYS A 520 -30.13 -3.84 19.28
CA LYS A 520 -30.05 -5.20 19.85
C LYS A 520 -28.88 -5.35 20.83
N TYR A 521 -27.78 -4.66 20.59
CA TYR A 521 -26.60 -4.70 21.46
C TYR A 521 -26.90 -4.08 22.84
N PHE A 522 -27.54 -2.91 22.87
CA PHE A 522 -27.96 -2.27 24.12
C PHE A 522 -29.07 -3.07 24.82
N TYR A 523 -30.04 -3.59 24.06
CA TYR A 523 -31.08 -4.48 24.60
C TYR A 523 -30.46 -5.68 25.34
N ASN A 524 -29.51 -6.38 24.75
CA ASN A 524 -28.82 -7.50 25.38
C ASN A 524 -28.03 -7.09 26.62
N PHE A 525 -27.45 -5.88 26.63
CA PHE A 525 -26.77 -5.34 27.80
C PHE A 525 -27.70 -5.06 28.98
N VAL A 526 -28.91 -4.57 28.71
CA VAL A 526 -29.89 -4.23 29.73
C VAL A 526 -30.62 -5.44 30.29
N SER A 527 -30.85 -6.47 29.43
CA SER A 527 -31.58 -7.70 29.78
C SER A 527 -30.80 -8.70 30.63
N ARG A 528 -29.53 -8.48 30.82
CA ARG A 528 -28.64 -9.22 31.71
C ARG A 528 -28.37 -8.48 32.98
#